data_2022f2f88b38fd2034beddbc4d1336e7
#
_entry.id   2022f2f88b38fd2034beddbc4d1336e7
#
_cell.length_a   1.000
_cell.length_b   1.000
_cell.length_c   1.000
_cell.angle_alpha   90.00
_cell.angle_beta   90.00
_cell.angle_gamma   90.00
#
_symmetry.space_group_name_H-M   'P 1'
#
loop_
_entity.id
_entity.type
_entity.pdbx_description
1 polymer ?
#
loop_
_entity_poly.entity_id
_entity_poly.type
_entity_poly.pdbx_seq_one_letter_code
_entity_poly.pdbx_strand_id
1 'polypeptide(L)'
;SELGTGIKDIQVKIDEKKLDSSELPPFLSDEFKAMLLQNNVNAITARVVYDRFDVDLMQEESTGIQKLFGILCPIIDIMTNGKVLICDELESSLHESLVFGLVKLFMSTQTDKFAQMIFTTHETGLLNLDLFRRDQIWFAEMRKDDRSTDLYSLAEIKNVRKEDNFGRGYISGKYGAIPMLNLNFADIVSQM
;
A
#
# COMPACT_ATOMS: atom_id res chain seq x y z
N SER A 1 9.69 6.46 -18.31
CA SER A 1 8.93 6.00 -17.14
C SER A 1 8.72 7.17 -16.18
N GLU A 2 7.49 7.59 -15.99
CA GLU A 2 7.14 8.74 -15.14
C GLU A 2 7.47 8.50 -13.65
N LEU A 3 7.63 7.27 -13.22
CA LEU A 3 7.96 6.89 -11.85
C LEU A 3 9.47 6.74 -11.57
N GLY A 4 10.33 7.05 -12.55
CA GLY A 4 11.79 7.03 -12.35
C GLY A 4 12.40 5.65 -12.09
N THR A 5 11.67 4.56 -12.33
CA THR A 5 12.12 3.18 -12.04
C THR A 5 13.15 2.63 -13.03
N GLY A 6 13.34 3.29 -14.18
CA GLY A 6 14.20 2.80 -15.27
C GLY A 6 13.62 1.60 -16.04
N ILE A 7 12.44 1.13 -15.70
CA ILE A 7 11.76 0.01 -16.38
C ILE A 7 11.33 0.45 -17.79
N LYS A 8 11.67 -0.35 -18.80
CA LYS A 8 11.35 -0.10 -20.21
C LYS A 8 10.13 -0.89 -20.64
N ASP A 9 10.03 -2.13 -20.22
CA ASP A 9 8.96 -3.05 -20.63
C ASP A 9 8.72 -4.13 -19.57
N ILE A 10 7.59 -4.80 -19.68
CA ILE A 10 7.23 -5.96 -18.87
C ILE A 10 6.74 -7.05 -19.80
N GLN A 11 7.45 -8.16 -19.79
CA GLN A 11 7.10 -9.32 -20.56
C GLN A 11 6.40 -10.36 -19.68
N VAL A 12 5.16 -10.67 -20.00
CA VAL A 12 4.38 -11.67 -19.28
C VAL A 12 4.28 -12.92 -20.13
N LYS A 13 4.65 -14.06 -19.56
CA LYS A 13 4.53 -15.39 -20.16
C LYS A 13 3.58 -16.23 -19.32
N ILE A 14 2.65 -16.90 -19.98
CA ILE A 14 1.70 -17.80 -19.36
C ILE A 14 1.99 -19.20 -19.93
N ASP A 15 2.45 -20.10 -19.08
CA ASP A 15 2.74 -21.49 -19.44
C ASP A 15 1.79 -22.42 -18.67
N GLU A 16 1.19 -23.38 -19.33
CA GLU A 16 0.50 -24.46 -18.62
C GLU A 16 1.53 -25.39 -17.97
N LYS A 17 1.41 -25.59 -16.68
CA LYS A 17 2.32 -26.40 -15.87
C LYS A 17 1.53 -27.36 -14.99
N LYS A 18 2.03 -28.59 -14.82
CA LYS A 18 1.62 -29.44 -13.71
C LYS A 18 2.45 -29.11 -12.49
N LEU A 19 1.78 -28.90 -11.37
CA LEU A 19 2.46 -28.67 -10.10
C LEU A 19 3.07 -29.96 -9.58
N ASP A 20 4.24 -29.84 -8.96
CA ASP A 20 4.81 -30.90 -8.13
C ASP A 20 4.37 -30.72 -6.67
N SER A 21 4.27 -31.84 -5.94
CA SER A 21 3.86 -31.82 -4.52
C SER A 21 4.80 -30.99 -3.65
N SER A 22 6.06 -30.86 -4.01
CA SER A 22 7.06 -30.03 -3.32
C SER A 22 6.85 -28.53 -3.50
N GLU A 23 6.12 -28.12 -4.53
CA GLU A 23 5.80 -26.71 -4.82
C GLU A 23 4.56 -26.21 -4.06
N LEU A 24 3.82 -27.12 -3.43
CA LEU A 24 2.59 -26.79 -2.71
C LEU A 24 2.89 -26.37 -1.26
N PRO A 25 2.30 -25.25 -0.79
CA PRO A 25 2.43 -24.82 0.59
C PRO A 25 1.97 -25.89 1.58
N PRO A 26 2.70 -26.12 2.69
CA PRO A 26 2.39 -27.18 3.65
C PRO A 26 1.05 -26.98 4.38
N PHE A 27 0.56 -25.75 4.48
CA PHE A 27 -0.69 -25.42 5.18
C PHE A 27 -1.97 -25.74 4.38
N LEU A 28 -1.86 -26.15 3.10
CA LEU A 28 -3.03 -26.54 2.32
C LEU A 28 -3.54 -27.92 2.74
N SER A 29 -4.87 -28.10 2.76
CA SER A 29 -5.50 -29.40 3.01
C SER A 29 -5.11 -30.42 1.93
N ASP A 30 -5.07 -31.70 2.33
CA ASP A 30 -4.68 -32.78 1.38
C ASP A 30 -5.66 -32.90 0.21
N GLU A 31 -6.95 -32.64 0.45
CA GLU A 31 -7.97 -32.61 -0.62
C GLU A 31 -7.70 -31.50 -1.63
N PHE A 32 -7.34 -30.28 -1.16
CA PHE A 32 -7.04 -29.17 -2.03
C PHE A 32 -5.72 -29.39 -2.79
N LYS A 33 -4.70 -29.97 -2.15
CA LYS A 33 -3.45 -30.40 -2.80
C LYS A 33 -3.72 -31.41 -3.92
N ALA A 34 -4.55 -32.44 -3.65
CA ALA A 34 -4.91 -33.44 -4.64
C ALA A 34 -5.63 -32.83 -5.85
N MET A 35 -6.53 -31.87 -5.63
CA MET A 35 -7.21 -31.15 -6.70
C MET A 35 -6.24 -30.34 -7.58
N LEU A 36 -5.28 -29.65 -6.94
CA LEU A 36 -4.29 -28.85 -7.68
C LEU A 36 -3.31 -29.72 -8.50
N LEU A 37 -2.91 -30.88 -7.96
CA LEU A 37 -2.01 -31.81 -8.65
C LEU A 37 -2.67 -32.57 -9.83
N GLN A 38 -3.99 -32.67 -9.83
CA GLN A 38 -4.74 -33.32 -10.91
C GLN A 38 -4.95 -32.38 -12.11
N ASN A 39 -4.94 -31.08 -11.91
CA ASN A 39 -5.22 -30.10 -12.94
C ASN A 39 -3.94 -29.39 -13.42
N ASN A 40 -3.92 -29.02 -14.70
CA ASN A 40 -2.93 -28.08 -15.18
C ASN A 40 -3.23 -26.69 -14.57
N VAL A 41 -2.19 -26.01 -14.13
CA VAL A 41 -2.29 -24.63 -13.66
C VAL A 41 -1.53 -23.71 -14.62
N ASN A 42 -2.01 -22.49 -14.75
CA ASN A 42 -1.29 -21.48 -15.51
C ASN A 42 -0.18 -20.91 -14.61
N ALA A 43 1.06 -21.19 -14.97
CA ALA A 43 2.22 -20.53 -14.38
C ALA A 43 2.43 -19.19 -15.10
N ILE A 44 2.31 -18.10 -14.38
CA ILE A 44 2.53 -16.76 -14.90
C ILE A 44 3.93 -16.31 -14.48
N THR A 45 4.78 -16.05 -15.45
CA THR A 45 6.11 -15.47 -15.24
C THR A 45 6.12 -14.07 -15.80
N ALA A 46 6.55 -13.10 -15.00
CA ALA A 46 6.71 -11.73 -15.43
C ALA A 46 8.19 -11.33 -15.38
N ARG A 47 8.74 -10.87 -16.50
CA ARG A 47 10.10 -10.34 -16.58
C ARG A 47 10.06 -8.82 -16.74
N VAL A 48 10.84 -8.14 -15.94
CA VAL A 48 11.03 -6.69 -15.99
C VAL A 48 12.24 -6.39 -16.86
N VAL A 49 12.04 -5.61 -17.90
CA VAL A 49 13.06 -5.30 -18.90
C VAL A 49 13.62 -3.90 -18.63
N TYR A 50 14.92 -3.83 -18.49
CA TYR A 50 15.73 -2.62 -18.39
C TYR A 50 16.53 -2.38 -19.67
N ASP A 51 17.31 -1.31 -19.74
CA ASP A 51 18.10 -0.99 -20.96
C ASP A 51 19.13 -2.05 -21.33
N ARG A 52 19.68 -2.79 -20.38
CA ARG A 52 20.82 -3.71 -20.57
C ARG A 52 20.60 -5.11 -20.05
N PHE A 53 19.53 -5.37 -19.35
CA PHE A 53 19.22 -6.66 -18.75
C PHE A 53 17.72 -6.78 -18.51
N ASP A 54 17.26 -7.97 -18.24
CA ASP A 54 15.94 -8.30 -17.78
C ASP A 54 16.02 -9.25 -16.58
N VAL A 55 15.07 -9.14 -15.65
CA VAL A 55 15.03 -9.91 -14.42
C VAL A 55 13.64 -10.48 -14.17
N ASP A 56 13.55 -11.57 -13.42
CA ASP A 56 12.26 -12.10 -12.97
C ASP A 56 11.65 -11.18 -11.90
N LEU A 57 10.40 -10.77 -12.12
CA LEU A 57 9.71 -9.84 -11.21
C LEU A 57 9.59 -10.40 -9.79
N MET A 58 9.33 -11.70 -9.64
CA MET A 58 9.03 -12.30 -8.34
C MET A 58 10.27 -12.84 -7.60
N GLN A 59 11.35 -13.14 -8.34
CA GLN A 59 12.53 -13.81 -7.79
C GLN A 59 13.75 -12.90 -7.68
N GLU A 60 13.91 -11.98 -8.62
CA GLU A 60 15.15 -11.20 -8.78
C GLU A 60 14.93 -9.70 -8.52
N GLU A 61 13.68 -9.23 -8.59
CA GLU A 61 13.40 -7.81 -8.35
C GLU A 61 13.34 -7.44 -6.87
N SER A 62 13.54 -6.14 -6.60
CA SER A 62 13.40 -5.59 -5.26
C SER A 62 11.97 -5.69 -4.75
N THR A 63 11.79 -5.85 -3.44
CA THR A 63 10.46 -5.88 -2.81
C THR A 63 9.64 -4.64 -3.13
N GLY A 64 10.29 -3.47 -3.29
CA GLY A 64 9.63 -2.23 -3.69
C GLY A 64 9.01 -2.31 -5.09
N ILE A 65 9.73 -2.86 -6.07
CA ILE A 65 9.22 -3.04 -7.43
C ILE A 65 8.11 -4.12 -7.46
N GLN A 66 8.28 -5.22 -6.74
CA GLN A 66 7.25 -6.26 -6.61
C GLN A 66 5.95 -5.68 -6.02
N LYS A 67 6.07 -4.90 -4.94
CA LYS A 67 4.92 -4.22 -4.31
C LYS A 67 4.29 -3.20 -5.25
N LEU A 68 5.09 -2.41 -5.96
CA LEU A 68 4.60 -1.44 -6.94
C LEU A 68 3.71 -2.12 -7.99
N PHE A 69 4.15 -3.25 -8.54
CA PHE A 69 3.33 -4.02 -9.48
C PHE A 69 2.08 -4.59 -8.83
N GLY A 70 2.20 -5.12 -7.61
CA GLY A 70 1.08 -5.64 -6.85
C GLY A 70 -0.03 -4.61 -6.61
N ILE A 71 0.30 -3.32 -6.53
CA ILE A 71 -0.65 -2.22 -6.33
C ILE A 71 -1.12 -1.61 -7.65
N LEU A 72 -0.24 -1.46 -8.64
CA LEU A 72 -0.60 -0.84 -9.92
C LEU A 72 -1.70 -1.61 -10.66
N CYS A 73 -1.63 -2.94 -10.67
CA CYS A 73 -2.65 -3.76 -11.33
C CYS A 73 -4.06 -3.55 -10.74
N PRO A 74 -4.27 -3.64 -9.41
CA PRO A 74 -5.54 -3.27 -8.79
C PRO A 74 -5.97 -1.82 -9.06
N ILE A 75 -5.05 -0.85 -9.03
CA ILE A 75 -5.39 0.55 -9.31
C ILE A 75 -5.93 0.69 -10.73
N ILE A 76 -5.26 0.10 -11.72
CA ILE A 76 -5.72 0.13 -13.11
C ILE A 76 -7.09 -0.54 -13.25
N ASP A 77 -7.29 -1.69 -12.58
CA ASP A 77 -8.57 -2.40 -12.62
C ASP A 77 -9.71 -1.57 -12.02
N ILE A 78 -9.53 -0.96 -10.84
CA ILE A 78 -10.58 -0.12 -10.24
C ILE A 78 -10.88 1.11 -11.09
N MET A 79 -9.87 1.73 -11.68
CA MET A 79 -10.04 2.90 -12.56
C MET A 79 -10.77 2.55 -13.85
N THR A 80 -10.50 1.37 -14.41
CA THR A 80 -11.11 0.90 -15.64
C THR A 80 -12.56 0.45 -15.42
N ASN A 81 -12.86 -0.18 -14.29
CA ASN A 81 -14.12 -0.86 -14.03
C ASN A 81 -15.01 -0.18 -12.98
N GLY A 82 -14.59 0.95 -12.39
CA GLY A 82 -15.37 1.68 -11.39
C GLY A 82 -15.56 0.90 -10.09
N LYS A 83 -14.50 0.30 -9.58
CA LYS A 83 -14.49 -0.51 -8.35
C LYS A 83 -13.91 0.26 -7.16
N VAL A 84 -13.92 -0.36 -6.00
CA VAL A 84 -13.30 0.15 -4.76
C VAL A 84 -12.07 -0.69 -4.43
N LEU A 85 -10.93 -0.04 -4.18
CA LEU A 85 -9.72 -0.65 -3.63
C LEU A 85 -9.60 -0.26 -2.16
N ILE A 86 -9.38 -1.25 -1.30
CA ILE A 86 -9.00 -1.04 0.10
C ILE A 86 -7.58 -1.55 0.26
N CYS A 87 -6.67 -0.71 0.74
CA CYS A 87 -5.26 -1.03 0.90
C CYS A 87 -4.79 -0.64 2.30
N ASP A 88 -4.26 -1.58 3.04
CA ASP A 88 -3.63 -1.32 4.34
C ASP A 88 -2.15 -1.05 4.15
N GLU A 89 -1.62 -0.03 4.86
CA GLU A 89 -0.22 0.41 4.78
C GLU A 89 0.27 0.56 3.32
N LEU A 90 -0.31 1.51 2.60
CA LEU A 90 0.00 1.75 1.19
C LEU A 90 1.51 1.92 0.95
N GLU A 91 2.23 2.54 1.89
CA GLU A 91 3.67 2.80 1.82
C GLU A 91 4.54 1.58 2.11
N SER A 92 3.98 0.49 2.64
CA SER A 92 4.78 -0.69 3.02
C SER A 92 5.71 -1.15 1.89
N SER A 93 7.03 -1.14 2.14
CA SER A 93 8.09 -1.46 1.17
C SER A 93 8.20 -0.54 -0.06
N LEU A 94 7.51 0.60 -0.07
CA LEU A 94 7.63 1.61 -1.13
C LEU A 94 8.38 2.83 -0.64
N HIS A 95 9.14 3.46 -1.53
CA HIS A 95 9.72 4.76 -1.26
C HIS A 95 8.62 5.84 -1.27
N GLU A 96 8.70 6.83 -0.36
CA GLU A 96 7.74 7.93 -0.22
C GLU A 96 7.33 8.55 -1.57
N SER A 97 8.31 8.82 -2.45
CA SER A 97 8.04 9.39 -3.76
C SER A 97 7.18 8.51 -4.68
N LEU A 98 7.28 7.19 -4.55
CA LEU A 98 6.42 6.25 -5.29
C LEU A 98 4.99 6.25 -4.75
N VAL A 99 4.83 6.27 -3.43
CA VAL A 99 3.51 6.35 -2.78
C VAL A 99 2.79 7.62 -3.21
N PHE A 100 3.50 8.76 -3.16
CA PHE A 100 2.98 10.05 -3.62
C PHE A 100 2.60 10.01 -5.11
N GLY A 101 3.46 9.42 -5.94
CA GLY A 101 3.22 9.24 -7.37
C GLY A 101 1.98 8.39 -7.67
N LEU A 102 1.77 7.28 -6.95
CA LEU A 102 0.60 6.42 -7.08
C LEU A 102 -0.70 7.14 -6.72
N VAL A 103 -0.70 7.83 -5.58
CA VAL A 103 -1.87 8.62 -5.13
C VAL A 103 -2.18 9.72 -6.14
N LYS A 104 -1.16 10.46 -6.58
CA LYS A 104 -1.31 11.51 -7.58
C LYS A 104 -1.82 10.97 -8.92
N LEU A 105 -1.32 9.83 -9.37
CA LEU A 105 -1.80 9.14 -10.57
C LEU A 105 -3.30 8.84 -10.46
N PHE A 106 -3.72 8.22 -9.36
CA PHE A 106 -5.13 7.92 -9.10
C PHE A 106 -5.99 9.19 -9.08
N MET A 107 -5.55 10.24 -8.38
CA MET A 107 -6.31 11.49 -8.24
C MET A 107 -6.36 12.32 -9.52
N SER A 108 -5.35 12.25 -10.37
CA SER A 108 -5.25 13.04 -11.61
C SER A 108 -5.94 12.39 -12.81
N THR A 109 -6.18 11.09 -12.75
CA THR A 109 -6.80 10.38 -13.87
C THR A 109 -8.31 10.57 -13.84
N GLN A 110 -8.82 11.31 -14.83
CA GLN A 110 -10.26 11.44 -15.02
C GLN A 110 -10.79 10.20 -15.74
N THR A 111 -11.67 9.48 -15.07
CA THR A 111 -12.43 8.38 -15.69
C THR A 111 -13.93 8.66 -15.54
N ASP A 112 -14.73 8.23 -16.50
CA ASP A 112 -16.18 8.25 -16.37
C ASP A 112 -16.71 7.20 -15.38
N LYS A 113 -15.81 6.48 -14.74
CA LYS A 113 -16.10 5.44 -13.75
C LYS A 113 -15.90 5.99 -12.34
N PHE A 114 -16.76 5.56 -11.42
CA PHE A 114 -16.68 5.94 -10.01
C PHE A 114 -15.70 5.06 -9.23
N ALA A 115 -14.41 5.12 -9.62
CA ALA A 115 -13.37 4.43 -8.91
C ALA A 115 -13.11 5.07 -7.54
N GLN A 116 -12.91 4.26 -6.51
CA GLN A 116 -12.60 4.72 -5.15
C GLN A 116 -11.38 3.99 -4.61
N MET A 117 -10.55 4.70 -3.87
CA MET A 117 -9.41 4.11 -3.15
C MET A 117 -9.46 4.56 -1.70
N ILE A 118 -9.47 3.58 -0.79
CA ILE A 118 -9.39 3.77 0.66
C ILE A 118 -8.10 3.12 1.11
N PHE A 119 -7.24 3.85 1.79
CA PHE A 119 -5.98 3.30 2.27
C PHE A 119 -5.59 3.85 3.63
N THR A 120 -4.85 3.04 4.40
CA THR A 120 -4.15 3.50 5.58
C THR A 120 -2.71 3.83 5.24
N THR A 121 -2.11 4.74 6.00
CA THR A 121 -0.70 5.11 5.81
C THR A 121 -0.14 5.78 7.07
N HIS A 122 1.16 5.58 7.32
CA HIS A 122 1.94 6.35 8.28
C HIS A 122 2.75 7.48 7.61
N GLU A 123 2.61 7.63 6.29
CA GLU A 123 3.37 8.63 5.52
C GLU A 123 2.78 10.03 5.69
N THR A 124 3.42 10.84 6.54
CA THR A 124 2.94 12.20 6.87
C THR A 124 3.05 13.18 5.71
N GLY A 125 3.87 12.90 4.70
CA GLY A 125 3.97 13.69 3.46
C GLY A 125 2.66 13.69 2.66
N LEU A 126 1.83 12.66 2.83
CA LEU A 126 0.50 12.57 2.21
C LEU A 126 -0.55 13.46 2.89
N LEU A 127 -0.29 14.00 4.08
CA LEU A 127 -1.17 14.99 4.73
C LEU A 127 -1.07 16.33 4.00
N ASN A 128 -1.63 16.38 2.80
CA ASN A 128 -1.50 17.51 1.87
C ASN A 128 -2.87 17.85 1.26
N LEU A 129 -3.32 19.09 1.47
CA LEU A 129 -4.60 19.59 0.94
C LEU A 129 -4.55 19.98 -0.55
N ASP A 130 -3.40 19.90 -1.19
CA ASP A 130 -3.34 19.97 -2.65
C ASP A 130 -3.65 18.61 -3.30
N LEU A 131 -3.53 17.51 -2.53
CA LEU A 131 -3.92 16.17 -2.95
C LEU A 131 -5.34 15.80 -2.49
N PHE A 132 -5.68 16.12 -1.24
CA PHE A 132 -6.92 15.66 -0.61
C PHE A 132 -7.74 16.84 -0.07
N ARG A 133 -9.06 16.67 -0.07
CA ARG A 133 -9.93 17.52 0.71
C ARG A 133 -9.88 17.12 2.18
N ARG A 134 -10.24 18.02 3.07
CA ARG A 134 -10.24 17.78 4.53
C ARG A 134 -11.14 16.62 4.94
N ASP A 135 -12.24 16.39 4.24
CA ASP A 135 -13.19 15.30 4.46
C ASP A 135 -12.68 13.94 3.98
N GLN A 136 -11.58 13.91 3.21
CA GLN A 136 -10.93 12.70 2.74
C GLN A 136 -9.80 12.22 3.66
N ILE A 137 -9.35 13.06 4.60
CA ILE A 137 -8.29 12.73 5.56
C ILE A 137 -8.94 12.34 6.89
N TRP A 138 -8.67 11.13 7.34
CA TRP A 138 -9.21 10.56 8.56
C TRP A 138 -8.10 10.15 9.52
N PHE A 139 -8.34 10.35 10.82
CA PHE A 139 -7.46 9.94 11.90
C PHE A 139 -8.13 8.81 12.68
N ALA A 140 -7.36 7.76 12.97
CA ALA A 140 -7.77 6.67 13.83
C ALA A 140 -6.95 6.70 15.12
N GLU A 141 -7.60 6.87 16.25
CA GLU A 141 -6.96 6.95 17.56
C GLU A 141 -7.52 5.88 18.50
N MET A 142 -6.65 5.07 19.07
CA MET A 142 -7.05 4.09 20.08
C MET A 142 -7.14 4.75 21.45
N ARG A 143 -8.30 4.69 22.08
CA ARG A 143 -8.50 5.14 23.47
C ARG A 143 -7.72 4.28 24.45
N LYS A 144 -7.21 4.91 25.51
CA LYS A 144 -6.41 4.20 26.52
C LYS A 144 -7.24 3.41 27.52
N ASP A 145 -8.46 3.88 27.81
CA ASP A 145 -9.35 3.37 28.84
C ASP A 145 -10.01 2.04 28.44
N ASP A 146 -10.62 1.99 27.28
CA ASP A 146 -11.40 0.83 26.80
C ASP A 146 -10.86 0.19 25.52
N ARG A 147 -9.76 0.74 24.97
CA ARG A 147 -9.15 0.32 23.70
C ARG A 147 -10.07 0.42 22.47
N SER A 148 -11.17 1.14 22.59
CA SER A 148 -11.98 1.47 21.42
C SER A 148 -11.22 2.42 20.49
N THR A 149 -11.59 2.43 19.22
CA THR A 149 -11.01 3.32 18.22
C THR A 149 -11.94 4.49 17.96
N ASP A 150 -11.44 5.70 18.14
CA ASP A 150 -12.07 6.93 17.63
C ASP A 150 -11.63 7.14 16.19
N LEU A 151 -12.60 7.41 15.32
CA LEU A 151 -12.37 7.74 13.92
C LEU A 151 -12.99 9.11 13.63
N TYR A 152 -12.17 10.07 13.21
CA TYR A 152 -12.62 11.43 12.91
C TYR A 152 -11.87 12.02 11.72
N SER A 153 -12.52 12.92 10.99
CA SER A 153 -11.93 13.55 9.81
C SER A 153 -11.22 14.88 10.17
N LEU A 154 -10.26 15.27 9.34
CA LEU A 154 -9.63 16.59 9.45
C LEU A 154 -10.66 17.72 9.28
N ALA A 155 -11.81 17.48 8.65
CA ALA A 155 -12.89 18.46 8.50
C ALA A 155 -13.58 18.77 9.83
N GLU A 156 -13.58 17.85 10.80
CA GLU A 156 -14.17 18.03 12.13
C GLU A 156 -13.28 18.85 13.07
N ILE A 157 -11.99 18.95 12.75
CA ILE A 157 -11.02 19.66 13.59
C ILE A 157 -11.12 21.17 13.34
N LYS A 158 -11.32 21.93 14.43
CA LYS A 158 -11.42 23.39 14.39
C LYS A 158 -10.05 24.04 14.21
N ASN A 159 -10.04 25.27 13.67
CA ASN A 159 -8.84 26.11 13.50
C ASN A 159 -7.74 25.50 12.59
N VAL A 160 -8.13 24.67 11.63
CA VAL A 160 -7.24 24.16 10.58
C VAL A 160 -7.26 25.13 9.41
N ARG A 161 -6.10 25.63 8.99
CA ARG A 161 -5.94 26.53 7.83
C ARG A 161 -5.30 25.78 6.68
N LYS A 162 -5.54 26.25 5.45
CA LYS A 162 -4.98 25.59 4.25
C LYS A 162 -3.43 25.68 4.22
N GLU A 163 -2.90 26.76 4.79
CA GLU A 163 -1.46 27.06 4.84
C GLU A 163 -0.72 26.31 5.97
N ASP A 164 -1.44 25.55 6.81
CA ASP A 164 -0.82 24.78 7.88
C ASP A 164 0.08 23.67 7.29
N ASN A 165 1.22 23.45 7.93
CA ASN A 165 2.03 22.27 7.65
C ASN A 165 1.41 21.06 8.37
N PHE A 166 0.61 20.28 7.65
CA PHE A 166 -0.18 19.18 8.21
C PHE A 166 0.69 18.05 8.79
N GLY A 167 1.76 17.67 8.09
CA GLY A 167 2.68 16.66 8.59
C GLY A 167 3.32 17.04 9.91
N ARG A 168 3.84 18.25 10.03
CA ARG A 168 4.39 18.77 11.30
C ARG A 168 3.31 18.93 12.37
N GLY A 169 2.12 19.40 12.01
CA GLY A 169 0.98 19.50 12.90
C GLY A 169 0.60 18.14 13.47
N TYR A 170 0.55 17.11 12.66
CA TYR A 170 0.29 15.74 13.10
C TYR A 170 1.37 15.24 14.07
N ILE A 171 2.63 15.29 13.69
CA ILE A 171 3.76 14.85 14.52
C ILE A 171 3.81 15.60 15.88
N SER A 172 3.38 16.88 15.91
CA SER A 172 3.32 17.68 17.16
C SER A 172 2.07 17.42 18.00
N GLY A 173 1.14 16.56 17.58
CA GLY A 173 -0.09 16.27 18.29
C GLY A 173 -1.25 17.25 18.09
N LYS A 174 -1.11 18.19 17.16
CA LYS A 174 -2.15 19.20 16.89
C LYS A 174 -3.50 18.58 16.52
N TYR A 175 -3.48 17.40 15.90
CA TYR A 175 -4.66 16.72 15.39
C TYR A 175 -5.05 15.46 16.17
N GLY A 176 -4.32 15.09 17.23
CA GLY A 176 -4.49 13.81 17.93
C GLY A 176 -3.89 12.62 17.16
N ALA A 177 -4.33 11.43 17.50
CA ALA A 177 -3.97 10.15 16.87
C ALA A 177 -2.45 9.86 16.78
N ILE A 178 -1.66 10.38 17.75
CA ILE A 178 -0.24 10.08 17.82
C ILE A 178 0.01 8.97 18.84
N PRO A 179 0.85 7.99 18.53
CA PRO A 179 1.32 7.02 19.51
C PRO A 179 2.09 7.76 20.62
N MET A 180 1.55 7.82 21.83
CA MET A 180 2.30 8.33 22.97
C MET A 180 3.29 7.27 23.45
N LEU A 181 4.53 7.38 22.99
CA LEU A 181 5.64 6.59 23.52
C LEU A 181 6.13 7.23 24.81
N ASN A 182 5.62 6.79 25.97
CA ASN A 182 6.26 7.03 27.26
C ASN A 182 7.49 6.11 27.40
N LEU A 183 8.53 6.41 26.62
CA LEU A 183 9.84 5.72 26.76
C LEU A 183 10.62 6.40 27.89
N ASN A 184 10.26 6.10 29.14
CA ASN A 184 11.13 6.42 30.26
C ASN A 184 12.20 5.34 30.38
N PHE A 185 13.31 5.49 29.64
CA PHE A 185 14.41 4.54 29.63
C PHE A 185 14.99 4.31 31.03
N ALA A 186 14.91 5.30 31.93
CA ALA A 186 15.37 5.17 33.31
C ALA A 186 14.54 4.12 34.08
N ASP A 187 13.24 4.03 33.86
CA ASP A 187 12.37 3.06 34.51
C ASP A 187 12.61 1.63 33.97
N ILE A 188 12.94 1.50 32.68
CA ILE A 188 13.25 0.19 32.06
C ILE A 188 14.57 -0.35 32.60
N VAL A 189 15.61 0.50 32.70
CA VAL A 189 16.94 0.09 33.17
C VAL A 189 16.95 -0.20 34.69
N SER A 190 16.08 0.46 35.48
CA SER A 190 15.98 0.20 36.92
C SER A 190 15.26 -1.11 37.27
N GLN A 191 14.59 -1.76 36.32
CA GLN A 191 13.89 -3.06 36.48
C GLN A 191 14.73 -4.25 35.98
N MET A 192 15.90 -4.02 35.42
CA MET A 192 16.87 -5.04 35.01
C MET A 192 17.92 -5.25 36.07
#